data_cd1cecd6b83b8ba9deab1d0ca5afbd21
#
_entry.id   cd1cecd6b83b8ba9deab1d0ca5afbd21
#
_cell.length_a   1.000
_cell.length_b   1.000
_cell.length_c   1.000
_cell.angle_alpha   90.00
_cell.angle_beta   90.00
_cell.angle_gamma   90.00
#
_symmetry.space_group_name_H-M   'P 1'
#
loop_
_entity.id
_entity.type
_entity.pdbx_description
1 polymer ?
#
loop_
_entity_poly.entity_id
_entity_poly.type
_entity_poly.pdbx_seq_one_letter_code
_entity_poly.pdbx_strand_id
1 'polypeptide(L)'
;MPPAGLSKAVQAIGGSPLPHGILGGCAAVEDVKDPHELMGVEWLALGCCPVLDWQDPCLTNESLGDESPGAPQEKVFCRPQTEHAEPFTVYAGSECSALGWSYAEARAQAVASLELGEQAAIEAGFMRLKLTRDAVDLTPPEGPLSIAQGVAVLEGCLAESYGGVGTLHVRAGAAALLGRCNLVRENPATGSLRTLAGNCVVIGAGYSSMNAGPGGIPAEPGTAWLYVTGPLVIRRGPVDVIPDRPGPSVNIRNNDRQVLAEKTVVVATTCTVCAVQIRVCE
;
A
#
# COMPACT_ATOMS: atom_id res chain seq x y z
N MET A 1 12.69 -28.50 -22.11
CA MET A 1 13.88 -28.81 -21.30
C MET A 1 15.11 -28.81 -22.20
N PRO A 2 16.19 -28.11 -21.88
CA PRO A 2 17.45 -28.26 -22.59
C PRO A 2 17.94 -29.69 -22.40
N PRO A 3 18.68 -30.27 -23.36
CA PRO A 3 19.17 -31.64 -23.27
C PRO A 3 20.08 -31.76 -22.03
N ALA A 4 19.77 -32.78 -21.22
CA ALA A 4 20.57 -33.09 -20.04
C ALA A 4 22.03 -33.37 -20.47
N GLY A 5 22.98 -32.64 -19.92
CA GLY A 5 24.40 -32.89 -20.09
C GLY A 5 25.25 -31.73 -20.65
N LEU A 6 24.64 -30.65 -21.12
CA LEU A 6 25.39 -29.50 -21.68
C LEU A 6 25.38 -28.22 -20.84
N SER A 7 24.51 -28.11 -19.80
CA SER A 7 24.44 -26.96 -18.91
C SER A 7 24.77 -27.37 -17.48
N LYS A 8 25.55 -26.52 -16.81
CA LYS A 8 25.88 -26.66 -15.38
C LYS A 8 24.88 -25.85 -14.57
N ALA A 9 24.27 -26.47 -13.55
CA ALA A 9 23.50 -25.74 -12.58
C ALA A 9 24.41 -24.77 -11.79
N VAL A 10 24.01 -23.51 -11.73
CA VAL A 10 24.67 -22.47 -10.96
C VAL A 10 23.68 -21.90 -9.93
N GLN A 11 24.21 -21.15 -8.97
CA GLN A 11 23.37 -20.45 -8.00
C GLN A 11 22.35 -19.55 -8.70
N ALA A 12 21.13 -19.47 -8.17
CA ALA A 12 20.09 -18.57 -8.67
C ALA A 12 20.60 -17.13 -8.71
N ILE A 13 20.19 -16.40 -9.75
CA ILE A 13 20.48 -14.97 -9.85
C ILE A 13 19.62 -14.28 -8.80
N GLY A 14 20.27 -13.63 -7.82
CA GLY A 14 19.59 -12.87 -6.78
C GLY A 14 18.85 -11.65 -7.34
N GLY A 15 17.79 -11.25 -6.68
CA GLY A 15 17.02 -10.04 -6.93
C GLY A 15 16.75 -9.30 -5.64
N SER A 16 16.29 -8.04 -5.74
CA SER A 16 15.82 -7.27 -4.60
C SER A 16 14.48 -6.61 -4.94
N PRO A 17 13.56 -6.45 -3.98
CA PRO A 17 12.34 -5.68 -4.18
C PRO A 17 12.66 -4.20 -4.45
N LEU A 18 11.66 -3.44 -4.92
CA LEU A 18 11.83 -2.00 -5.13
C LEU A 18 12.15 -1.30 -3.80
N PRO A 19 13.17 -0.42 -3.74
CA PRO A 19 13.63 0.18 -2.48
C PRO A 19 12.59 1.10 -1.84
N HIS A 20 11.71 1.71 -2.66
CA HIS A 20 10.67 2.62 -2.19
C HIS A 20 9.26 2.02 -2.26
N GLY A 21 9.14 0.70 -2.21
CA GLY A 21 7.84 0.03 -2.12
C GLY A 21 7.22 0.16 -0.72
N ILE A 22 6.08 -0.49 -0.52
CA ILE A 22 5.28 -0.35 0.72
C ILE A 22 6.03 -0.76 2.00
N LEU A 23 7.02 -1.65 1.88
CA LEU A 23 7.92 -2.05 2.97
C LEU A 23 9.18 -1.17 3.07
N GLY A 24 9.36 -0.20 2.18
CA GLY A 24 10.55 0.65 2.03
C GLY A 24 10.61 1.88 2.94
N GLY A 25 10.02 1.83 4.14
CA GLY A 25 10.18 2.88 5.16
C GLY A 25 9.09 3.95 5.23
N CYS A 26 7.98 3.80 4.47
CA CYS A 26 6.79 4.64 4.59
C CYS A 26 5.76 4.08 5.57
N ALA A 27 5.70 2.78 5.75
CA ALA A 27 4.81 2.11 6.68
C ALA A 27 5.54 1.74 7.98
N ALA A 28 4.83 1.75 9.09
CA ALA A 28 5.27 1.06 10.29
C ALA A 28 5.05 -0.45 10.07
N VAL A 29 6.12 -1.24 10.08
CA VAL A 29 6.06 -2.68 9.85
C VAL A 29 6.29 -3.40 11.16
N GLU A 30 5.34 -4.25 11.53
CA GLU A 30 5.31 -5.01 12.79
C GLU A 30 5.24 -6.51 12.48
N ASP A 31 6.25 -7.27 12.94
CA ASP A 31 6.21 -8.72 12.88
C ASP A 31 5.45 -9.26 14.09
N VAL A 32 4.29 -9.83 13.85
CA VAL A 32 3.29 -10.19 14.87
C VAL A 32 3.35 -11.69 15.15
N LYS A 33 3.27 -12.05 16.43
CA LYS A 33 3.21 -13.45 16.87
C LYS A 33 1.81 -13.86 17.38
N ASP A 34 0.99 -12.88 17.74
CA ASP A 34 -0.38 -13.14 18.18
C ASP A 34 -1.28 -13.45 16.97
N PRO A 35 -1.83 -14.67 16.86
CA PRO A 35 -2.70 -15.03 15.74
C PRO A 35 -3.98 -14.21 15.70
N HIS A 36 -4.44 -13.63 16.80
CA HIS A 36 -5.64 -12.80 16.83
C HIS A 36 -5.42 -11.50 16.03
N GLU A 37 -4.25 -10.89 16.10
CA GLU A 37 -3.93 -9.72 15.30
C GLU A 37 -3.83 -10.02 13.80
N LEU A 38 -3.62 -11.29 13.44
CA LEU A 38 -3.60 -11.76 12.06
C LEU A 38 -4.98 -12.21 11.54
N MET A 39 -6.01 -12.15 12.37
CA MET A 39 -7.41 -12.38 11.97
C MET A 39 -8.13 -11.10 11.57
N GLY A 40 -7.45 -9.97 11.67
CA GLY A 40 -7.97 -8.62 11.44
C GLY A 40 -7.79 -7.74 12.66
N VAL A 41 -7.74 -6.45 12.44
CA VAL A 41 -7.57 -5.45 13.50
C VAL A 41 -8.62 -4.36 13.40
N GLU A 42 -9.03 -3.83 14.55
CA GLU A 42 -9.93 -2.70 14.67
C GLU A 42 -9.28 -1.61 15.52
N TRP A 43 -9.55 -0.36 15.18
CA TRP A 43 -9.05 0.80 15.94
C TRP A 43 -10.02 1.98 15.85
N LEU A 44 -9.95 2.87 16.84
CA LEU A 44 -10.61 4.16 16.75
C LEU A 44 -9.80 5.09 15.84
N ALA A 45 -10.44 5.60 14.80
CA ALA A 45 -9.80 6.51 13.86
C ALA A 45 -9.42 7.82 14.53
N LEU A 46 -8.12 8.14 14.55
CA LEU A 46 -7.59 9.40 15.05
C LEU A 46 -7.34 10.34 13.88
N GLY A 47 -7.73 11.62 14.03
CA GLY A 47 -7.52 12.64 13.00
C GLY A 47 -8.65 12.76 11.98
N CYS A 48 -9.62 11.84 11.98
CA CYS A 48 -10.79 11.93 11.11
C CYS A 48 -11.90 12.86 11.67
N CYS A 49 -11.77 13.27 12.92
CA CYS A 49 -12.58 14.32 13.52
C CYS A 49 -11.82 15.64 13.44
N PRO A 50 -12.41 16.71 12.91
CA PRO A 50 -11.73 18.00 12.81
C PRO A 50 -11.43 18.57 14.19
N VAL A 51 -10.24 19.14 14.33
CA VAL A 51 -9.92 20.03 15.46
C VAL A 51 -10.37 21.42 15.05
N LEU A 52 -11.30 21.97 15.81
CA LEU A 52 -11.93 23.25 15.51
C LEU A 52 -11.41 24.30 16.51
N ASP A 53 -11.27 25.53 16.05
CA ASP A 53 -11.09 26.70 16.89
C ASP A 53 -12.45 27.12 17.48
N TRP A 54 -12.41 27.78 18.60
CA TRP A 54 -13.58 28.28 19.26
C TRP A 54 -13.29 29.73 19.77
N GLN A 55 -14.11 30.68 19.32
CA GLN A 55 -14.01 32.03 19.77
C GLN A 55 -14.93 32.25 20.98
N ASP A 56 -14.40 32.91 22.02
CA ASP A 56 -15.17 33.21 23.20
C ASP A 56 -16.37 34.11 22.84
N PRO A 57 -17.62 33.66 23.13
CA PRO A 57 -18.81 34.48 22.86
C PRO A 57 -18.85 35.80 23.64
N CYS A 58 -17.99 35.98 24.65
CA CYS A 58 -17.83 37.25 25.35
C CYS A 58 -16.95 38.27 24.60
N LEU A 59 -16.23 37.84 23.56
CA LEU A 59 -15.58 38.74 22.61
C LEU A 59 -16.65 39.20 21.62
N THR A 60 -17.38 40.27 21.97
CA THR A 60 -18.40 40.86 21.11
C THR A 60 -17.78 41.30 19.79
N ASN A 61 -18.50 41.11 18.70
CA ASN A 61 -18.12 41.54 17.33
C ASN A 61 -18.00 43.07 17.17
N GLU A 62 -18.13 43.86 18.24
CA GLU A 62 -17.93 45.31 18.21
C GLU A 62 -16.57 45.74 17.66
N SER A 63 -15.55 44.85 17.76
CA SER A 63 -14.23 45.10 17.16
C SER A 63 -14.15 44.80 15.65
N LEU A 64 -15.16 44.15 15.05
CA LEU A 64 -15.16 43.78 13.64
C LEU A 64 -16.19 44.55 12.80
N GLY A 65 -16.96 45.48 13.40
CA GLY A 65 -17.90 46.32 12.68
C GLY A 65 -19.16 45.65 12.15
N ASP A 66 -19.47 44.42 12.60
CA ASP A 66 -20.70 43.72 12.26
C ASP A 66 -21.70 43.81 13.41
N GLU A 67 -22.76 44.60 13.22
CA GLU A 67 -23.80 44.87 14.22
C GLU A 67 -24.78 43.70 14.47
N SER A 68 -24.57 42.57 13.88
CA SER A 68 -25.39 41.38 14.13
C SER A 68 -24.90 40.66 15.38
N PRO A 69 -25.72 40.53 16.46
CA PRO A 69 -25.37 39.67 17.58
C PRO A 69 -25.30 38.23 17.05
N GLY A 70 -24.08 37.73 16.81
CA GLY A 70 -23.87 36.35 16.46
C GLY A 70 -24.44 35.43 17.52
N ALA A 71 -25.22 34.43 17.12
CA ALA A 71 -25.61 33.36 18.05
C ALA A 71 -24.33 32.81 18.69
N PRO A 72 -24.35 32.48 20.00
CA PRO A 72 -23.21 31.88 20.66
C PRO A 72 -22.79 30.65 19.89
N GLN A 73 -21.53 30.61 19.45
CA GLN A 73 -20.99 29.49 18.67
C GLN A 73 -20.86 28.31 19.62
N GLU A 74 -21.68 27.28 19.40
CA GLU A 74 -21.60 26.04 20.17
C GLU A 74 -20.41 25.19 19.69
N LYS A 75 -19.74 24.53 20.65
CA LYS A 75 -18.70 23.56 20.33
C LYS A 75 -19.32 22.32 19.70
N VAL A 76 -18.83 21.94 18.54
CA VAL A 76 -19.27 20.75 17.81
C VAL A 76 -18.50 19.52 18.30
N PHE A 77 -19.22 18.44 18.57
CA PHE A 77 -18.62 17.16 18.98
C PHE A 77 -18.66 16.16 17.84
N CYS A 78 -17.49 15.60 17.52
CA CYS A 78 -17.38 14.52 16.56
C CYS A 78 -17.38 13.17 17.30
N ARG A 79 -18.09 12.18 16.73
CA ARG A 79 -18.03 10.81 17.25
C ARG A 79 -16.93 10.06 16.51
N PRO A 80 -15.87 9.59 17.19
CA PRO A 80 -14.84 8.77 16.57
C PRO A 80 -15.44 7.54 15.90
N GLN A 81 -14.98 7.23 14.70
CA GLN A 81 -15.38 6.04 13.96
C GLN A 81 -14.41 4.89 14.27
N THR A 82 -14.95 3.68 14.33
CA THR A 82 -14.13 2.46 14.36
C THR A 82 -13.81 2.07 12.92
N GLU A 83 -12.54 1.94 12.62
CA GLU A 83 -12.04 1.39 11.37
C GLU A 83 -11.53 -0.03 11.59
N HIS A 84 -11.45 -0.80 10.50
CA HIS A 84 -10.97 -2.17 10.53
C HIS A 84 -10.09 -2.46 9.30
N ALA A 85 -9.20 -3.44 9.44
CA ALA A 85 -8.43 -3.99 8.33
C ALA A 85 -8.54 -5.52 8.34
N GLU A 86 -8.86 -6.07 7.17
CA GLU A 86 -8.98 -7.51 6.94
C GLU A 86 -7.61 -8.13 6.61
N PRO A 87 -7.37 -9.38 7.05
CA PRO A 87 -6.16 -10.09 6.68
C PRO A 87 -6.21 -10.59 5.23
N PHE A 88 -5.05 -10.79 4.65
CA PHE A 88 -4.89 -11.54 3.42
C PHE A 88 -3.56 -12.30 3.44
N THR A 89 -3.49 -13.36 2.65
CA THR A 89 -2.29 -14.20 2.55
C THR A 89 -1.50 -13.84 1.30
N VAL A 90 -0.20 -13.65 1.47
CA VAL A 90 0.77 -13.59 0.38
C VAL A 90 1.55 -14.90 0.34
N TYR A 91 1.76 -15.45 -0.85
CA TYR A 91 2.37 -16.76 -0.98
C TYR A 91 3.21 -16.92 -2.25
N ALA A 92 4.13 -17.87 -2.20
CA ALA A 92 4.88 -18.33 -3.36
C ALA A 92 4.94 -19.86 -3.34
N GLY A 93 4.65 -20.50 -4.48
CA GLY A 93 4.72 -21.93 -4.67
C GLY A 93 5.95 -22.35 -5.48
N SER A 94 6.54 -23.49 -5.14
CA SER A 94 7.55 -24.16 -5.94
C SER A 94 7.03 -25.54 -6.37
N GLU A 95 7.03 -25.79 -7.67
CA GLU A 95 6.71 -27.10 -8.25
C GLU A 95 7.91 -27.60 -9.05
N CYS A 96 8.35 -28.83 -8.76
CA CYS A 96 9.52 -29.42 -9.39
C CYS A 96 9.44 -30.93 -9.38
N SER A 97 10.21 -31.59 -10.28
CA SER A 97 10.31 -33.03 -10.27
C SER A 97 10.95 -33.56 -8.98
N ALA A 98 10.29 -34.47 -8.28
CA ALA A 98 10.79 -35.09 -7.06
C ALA A 98 12.06 -35.95 -7.29
N LEU A 99 12.35 -36.31 -8.53
CA LEU A 99 13.57 -37.04 -8.90
C LEU A 99 14.79 -36.12 -9.02
N GLY A 100 14.58 -34.85 -9.35
CA GLY A 100 15.65 -33.89 -9.58
C GLY A 100 15.89 -32.91 -8.44
N TRP A 101 14.92 -32.73 -7.54
CA TRP A 101 14.95 -31.73 -6.46
C TRP A 101 14.59 -32.37 -5.12
N SER A 102 15.40 -32.09 -4.13
CA SER A 102 15.08 -32.43 -2.74
C SER A 102 13.98 -31.53 -2.19
N TYR A 103 13.33 -31.97 -1.10
CA TYR A 103 12.38 -31.13 -0.38
C TYR A 103 13.04 -29.83 0.15
N ALA A 104 14.28 -29.93 0.63
CA ALA A 104 15.01 -28.77 1.15
C ALA A 104 15.25 -27.71 0.06
N GLU A 105 15.58 -28.12 -1.16
CA GLU A 105 15.76 -27.20 -2.30
C GLU A 105 14.44 -26.57 -2.72
N ALA A 106 13.36 -27.35 -2.84
CA ALA A 106 12.04 -26.82 -3.16
C ALA A 106 11.52 -25.83 -2.10
N ARG A 107 11.74 -26.15 -0.82
CA ARG A 107 11.42 -25.25 0.31
C ARG A 107 12.23 -23.96 0.25
N ALA A 108 13.53 -24.05 0.05
CA ALA A 108 14.39 -22.88 -0.06
C ALA A 108 13.98 -21.98 -1.23
N GLN A 109 13.62 -22.58 -2.37
CA GLN A 109 13.12 -21.85 -3.54
C GLN A 109 11.80 -21.14 -3.26
N ALA A 110 10.83 -21.80 -2.62
CA ALA A 110 9.54 -21.18 -2.28
C ALA A 110 9.72 -20.00 -1.32
N VAL A 111 10.54 -20.16 -0.28
CA VAL A 111 10.84 -19.08 0.68
C VAL A 111 11.55 -17.90 0.01
N ALA A 112 12.58 -18.16 -0.80
CA ALA A 112 13.30 -17.10 -1.51
C ALA A 112 12.39 -16.35 -2.51
N SER A 113 11.48 -17.07 -3.18
CA SER A 113 10.50 -16.46 -4.07
C SER A 113 9.50 -15.60 -3.31
N LEU A 114 9.06 -16.04 -2.12
CA LEU A 114 8.18 -15.24 -1.26
C LEU A 114 8.90 -13.96 -0.79
N GLU A 115 10.13 -14.08 -0.28
CA GLU A 115 10.92 -12.93 0.19
C GLU A 115 11.11 -11.87 -0.90
N LEU A 116 11.38 -12.30 -2.14
CA LEU A 116 11.53 -11.39 -3.28
C LEU A 116 10.21 -10.72 -3.68
N GLY A 117 9.12 -11.48 -3.67
CA GLY A 117 7.81 -11.06 -4.18
C GLY A 117 6.86 -10.49 -3.13
N GLU A 118 7.14 -10.64 -1.83
CA GLU A 118 6.26 -10.27 -0.71
C GLU A 118 5.74 -8.83 -0.84
N GLN A 119 6.63 -7.88 -1.04
CA GLN A 119 6.29 -6.47 -1.13
C GLN A 119 5.28 -6.19 -2.26
N ALA A 120 5.53 -6.69 -3.46
CA ALA A 120 4.62 -6.49 -4.59
C ALA A 120 3.26 -7.18 -4.38
N ALA A 121 3.25 -8.34 -3.71
CA ALA A 121 2.02 -9.04 -3.36
C ALA A 121 1.20 -8.29 -2.31
N ILE A 122 1.86 -7.69 -1.31
CA ILE A 122 1.21 -6.82 -0.31
C ILE A 122 0.59 -5.59 -0.97
N GLU A 123 1.32 -4.92 -1.85
CA GLU A 123 0.84 -3.76 -2.61
C GLU A 123 -0.39 -4.11 -3.46
N ALA A 124 -0.36 -5.23 -4.18
CA ALA A 124 -1.49 -5.69 -4.98
C ALA A 124 -2.71 -6.07 -4.11
N GLY A 125 -2.47 -6.73 -2.97
CA GLY A 125 -3.51 -7.06 -1.99
C GLY A 125 -4.16 -5.81 -1.40
N PHE A 126 -3.36 -4.85 -0.96
CA PHE A 126 -3.82 -3.57 -0.42
C PHE A 126 -4.58 -2.75 -1.46
N MET A 127 -4.10 -2.69 -2.71
CA MET A 127 -4.81 -2.07 -3.82
C MET A 127 -6.21 -2.65 -3.96
N ARG A 128 -6.33 -3.97 -4.03
CA ARG A 128 -7.61 -4.67 -4.25
C ARG A 128 -8.56 -4.55 -3.07
N LEU A 129 -8.06 -4.68 -1.83
CA LEU A 129 -8.90 -4.80 -0.64
C LEU A 129 -9.24 -3.45 0.00
N LYS A 130 -8.45 -2.42 -0.25
CA LYS A 130 -8.64 -1.10 0.37
C LYS A 130 -8.69 0.03 -0.66
N LEU A 131 -7.63 0.24 -1.45
CA LEU A 131 -7.52 1.43 -2.28
C LEU A 131 -8.65 1.52 -3.32
N THR A 132 -8.87 0.47 -4.11
CA THR A 132 -9.93 0.50 -5.14
C THR A 132 -11.34 0.43 -4.59
N ARG A 133 -11.51 -0.09 -3.37
CA ARG A 133 -12.82 -0.24 -2.74
C ARG A 133 -13.29 1.06 -2.08
N ASP A 134 -12.39 1.73 -1.36
CA ASP A 134 -12.77 2.78 -0.43
C ASP A 134 -12.37 4.19 -0.93
N ALA A 135 -11.66 4.30 -2.06
CA ALA A 135 -11.19 5.59 -2.54
C ALA A 135 -12.32 6.45 -3.12
N VAL A 136 -12.26 7.73 -2.78
CA VAL A 136 -13.04 8.78 -3.45
C VAL A 136 -12.30 9.19 -4.72
N ASP A 137 -12.98 9.14 -5.86
CA ASP A 137 -12.45 9.60 -7.15
C ASP A 137 -12.49 11.13 -7.23
N LEU A 138 -11.33 11.74 -7.35
CA LEU A 138 -11.16 13.18 -7.50
C LEU A 138 -10.79 13.59 -8.93
N THR A 139 -10.88 12.66 -9.88
CA THR A 139 -10.64 12.97 -11.29
C THR A 139 -11.70 13.92 -11.78
N PRO A 140 -11.33 15.10 -12.31
CA PRO A 140 -12.31 16.05 -12.81
C PRO A 140 -13.03 15.51 -14.06
N PRO A 141 -14.24 16.02 -14.36
CA PRO A 141 -15.01 15.60 -15.56
C PRO A 141 -14.27 15.80 -16.88
N GLU A 142 -13.32 16.73 -16.93
CA GLU A 142 -12.48 17.02 -18.09
C GLU A 142 -11.46 15.92 -18.37
N GLY A 143 -11.30 14.97 -17.47
CA GLY A 143 -10.45 13.78 -17.62
C GLY A 143 -9.14 13.83 -16.82
N PRO A 144 -8.20 12.89 -17.12
CA PRO A 144 -6.98 12.72 -16.37
C PRO A 144 -6.11 13.97 -16.27
N LEU A 145 -5.55 14.22 -15.08
CA LEU A 145 -4.69 15.37 -14.77
C LEU A 145 -3.23 15.13 -15.18
N SER A 146 -2.43 16.19 -15.18
CA SER A 146 -0.97 16.03 -15.13
C SER A 146 -0.56 15.48 -13.76
N ILE A 147 0.62 14.84 -13.65
CA ILE A 147 1.06 14.27 -12.39
C ILE A 147 1.19 15.32 -11.29
N ALA A 148 1.64 16.53 -11.59
CA ALA A 148 1.77 17.61 -10.62
C ALA A 148 0.41 18.06 -10.07
N GLN A 149 -0.59 18.20 -10.94
CA GLN A 149 -1.97 18.49 -10.55
C GLN A 149 -2.58 17.34 -9.73
N GLY A 150 -2.33 16.09 -10.15
CA GLY A 150 -2.81 14.91 -9.43
C GLY A 150 -2.26 14.84 -8.00
N VAL A 151 -0.96 15.09 -7.82
CA VAL A 151 -0.36 15.15 -6.48
C VAL A 151 -0.96 16.27 -5.65
N ALA A 152 -1.14 17.48 -6.23
CA ALA A 152 -1.73 18.62 -5.53
C ALA A 152 -3.16 18.34 -5.06
N VAL A 153 -3.99 17.73 -5.91
CA VAL A 153 -5.39 17.38 -5.56
C VAL A 153 -5.41 16.32 -4.44
N LEU A 154 -4.56 15.30 -4.51
CA LEU A 154 -4.48 14.27 -3.48
C LEU A 154 -3.99 14.81 -2.14
N GLU A 155 -2.97 15.67 -2.13
CA GLU A 155 -2.47 16.31 -0.92
C GLU A 155 -3.50 17.26 -0.31
N GLY A 156 -4.29 17.96 -1.13
CA GLY A 156 -5.43 18.76 -0.69
C GLY A 156 -6.49 17.91 0.01
N CYS A 157 -6.92 16.81 -0.62
CA CYS A 157 -7.86 15.86 -0.03
C CYS A 157 -7.37 15.31 1.34
N LEU A 158 -6.10 14.94 1.42
CA LEU A 158 -5.51 14.44 2.67
C LEU A 158 -5.48 15.52 3.76
N ALA A 159 -5.10 16.75 3.40
CA ALA A 159 -5.03 17.86 4.35
C ALA A 159 -6.41 18.22 4.91
N GLU A 160 -7.45 18.18 4.08
CA GLU A 160 -8.84 18.46 4.48
C GLU A 160 -9.44 17.36 5.35
N SER A 161 -9.10 16.10 5.06
CA SER A 161 -9.74 14.95 5.72
C SER A 161 -8.98 14.39 6.92
N TYR A 162 -7.66 14.56 6.98
CA TYR A 162 -6.80 14.00 8.02
C TYR A 162 -5.94 15.06 8.73
N GLY A 163 -5.46 16.05 7.99
CA GLY A 163 -4.64 17.14 8.54
C GLY A 163 -3.23 16.75 9.00
N GLY A 164 -2.81 15.50 8.72
CA GLY A 164 -1.51 14.96 9.11
C GLY A 164 -0.72 14.43 7.91
N VAL A 165 0.44 13.83 8.18
CA VAL A 165 1.29 13.21 7.16
C VAL A 165 0.73 11.85 6.76
N GLY A 166 0.45 11.67 5.49
CA GLY A 166 -0.02 10.41 4.92
C GLY A 166 0.95 9.79 3.93
N THR A 167 0.41 8.91 3.10
CA THR A 167 1.17 8.13 2.12
C THR A 167 0.57 8.26 0.73
N LEU A 168 1.39 8.69 -0.23
CA LEU A 168 1.07 8.71 -1.65
C LEU A 168 1.48 7.38 -2.29
N HIS A 169 0.55 6.73 -2.98
CA HIS A 169 0.77 5.44 -3.65
C HIS A 169 0.89 5.65 -5.15
N VAL A 170 2.03 5.26 -5.70
CA VAL A 170 2.40 5.50 -7.10
C VAL A 170 2.82 4.19 -7.75
N ARG A 171 2.28 3.87 -8.92
CA ARG A 171 2.78 2.74 -9.71
C ARG A 171 4.21 3.00 -10.20
N ALA A 172 5.02 1.95 -10.30
CA ALA A 172 6.43 2.06 -10.69
C ALA A 172 6.62 2.77 -12.06
N GLY A 173 5.74 2.52 -13.03
CA GLY A 173 5.81 3.17 -14.35
C GLY A 173 5.54 4.68 -14.36
N ALA A 174 4.91 5.23 -13.32
CA ALA A 174 4.67 6.67 -13.20
C ALA A 174 5.74 7.39 -12.36
N ALA A 175 6.62 6.65 -11.70
CA ALA A 175 7.63 7.22 -10.79
C ALA A 175 8.58 8.21 -11.47
N ALA A 176 8.96 7.97 -12.73
CA ALA A 176 9.81 8.87 -13.49
C ALA A 176 9.22 10.28 -13.64
N LEU A 177 7.88 10.39 -13.72
CA LEU A 177 7.19 11.67 -13.83
C LEU A 177 7.29 12.49 -12.54
N LEU A 178 7.31 11.84 -11.37
CA LEU A 178 7.55 12.51 -10.08
C LEU A 178 8.92 13.19 -10.06
N GLY A 179 9.95 12.50 -10.54
CA GLY A 179 11.31 13.03 -10.65
C GLY A 179 11.41 14.18 -11.67
N ARG A 180 10.79 14.02 -12.86
CA ARG A 180 10.77 15.07 -13.90
C ARG A 180 10.19 16.39 -13.40
N CYS A 181 9.15 16.33 -12.58
CA CYS A 181 8.48 17.53 -12.03
C CYS A 181 9.06 17.95 -10.67
N ASN A 182 10.11 17.30 -10.17
CA ASN A 182 10.74 17.56 -8.86
C ASN A 182 9.73 17.56 -7.69
N LEU A 183 8.74 16.66 -7.74
CA LEU A 183 7.65 16.58 -6.77
C LEU A 183 8.03 15.82 -5.49
N VAL A 184 9.12 15.05 -5.54
CA VAL A 184 9.59 14.20 -4.45
C VAL A 184 11.07 14.42 -4.16
N ARG A 185 11.43 14.22 -2.90
CA ARG A 185 12.81 14.25 -2.41
C ARG A 185 13.05 13.05 -1.50
N GLU A 186 14.25 12.54 -1.52
CA GLU A 186 14.68 11.51 -0.57
C GLU A 186 14.98 12.17 0.78
N ASN A 187 14.44 11.57 1.85
CA ASN A 187 14.81 11.95 3.21
C ASN A 187 16.16 11.32 3.57
N PRO A 188 17.22 12.09 3.79
CA PRO A 188 18.56 11.55 4.01
C PRO A 188 18.68 10.72 5.31
N ALA A 189 17.76 10.91 6.26
CA ALA A 189 17.79 10.18 7.52
C ALA A 189 17.15 8.78 7.44
N THR A 190 16.18 8.60 6.54
CA THR A 190 15.40 7.34 6.45
C THR A 190 15.47 6.68 5.08
N GLY A 191 16.00 7.36 4.06
CA GLY A 191 15.98 6.89 2.67
C GLY A 191 14.58 6.86 2.03
N SER A 192 13.53 7.26 2.76
CA SER A 192 12.16 7.29 2.22
C SER A 192 11.94 8.50 1.32
N LEU A 193 11.16 8.32 0.26
CA LEU A 193 10.73 9.43 -0.58
C LEU A 193 9.62 10.23 0.09
N ARG A 194 9.69 11.56 -0.06
CA ARG A 194 8.66 12.47 0.48
C ARG A 194 8.33 13.58 -0.51
N THR A 195 7.06 13.99 -0.51
CA THR A 195 6.61 15.18 -1.21
C THR A 195 7.05 16.45 -0.46
N LEU A 196 6.82 17.63 -1.05
CA LEU A 196 7.11 18.91 -0.38
C LEU A 196 6.24 19.15 0.86
N ALA A 197 5.01 18.62 0.87
CA ALA A 197 4.13 18.65 2.04
C ALA A 197 4.55 17.65 3.14
N GLY A 198 5.55 16.82 2.88
CA GLY A 198 6.08 15.84 3.84
C GLY A 198 5.44 14.45 3.76
N ASN A 199 4.44 14.25 2.89
CA ASN A 199 3.81 12.95 2.71
C ASN A 199 4.78 11.92 2.17
N CYS A 200 4.72 10.71 2.70
CA CYS A 200 5.57 9.62 2.25
C CYS A 200 5.13 9.11 0.87
N VAL A 201 6.07 8.68 0.04
CA VAL A 201 5.78 8.21 -1.32
C VAL A 201 6.20 6.76 -1.48
N VAL A 202 5.23 5.90 -1.76
CA VAL A 202 5.42 4.49 -2.05
C VAL A 202 5.35 4.27 -3.56
N ILE A 203 6.44 3.74 -4.13
CA ILE A 203 6.53 3.37 -5.54
C ILE A 203 6.42 1.85 -5.63
N GLY A 204 5.20 1.36 -5.94
CA GLY A 204 4.90 -0.06 -5.86
C GLY A 204 4.88 -0.79 -7.21
N ALA A 205 5.51 -1.97 -7.24
CA ALA A 205 5.40 -2.90 -8.36
C ALA A 205 4.01 -3.53 -8.41
N GLY A 206 3.42 -3.84 -7.25
CA GLY A 206 2.08 -4.38 -7.13
C GLY A 206 0.98 -3.44 -7.61
N TYR A 207 1.15 -2.14 -7.43
CA TYR A 207 0.25 -1.14 -8.00
C TYR A 207 0.32 -1.10 -9.53
N SER A 208 1.48 -1.41 -10.11
CA SER A 208 1.67 -1.48 -11.57
C SER A 208 0.91 -2.64 -12.19
N SER A 209 0.85 -3.78 -11.52
CA SER A 209 0.17 -4.97 -12.02
C SER A 209 -1.34 -4.80 -12.10
N MET A 210 -1.92 -3.99 -11.23
CA MET A 210 -3.38 -3.76 -11.18
C MET A 210 -3.81 -2.49 -11.90
N ASN A 211 -3.10 -1.38 -11.73
CA ASN A 211 -3.42 -0.04 -12.30
C ASN A 211 -4.92 0.21 -12.44
N ALA A 212 -5.64 -0.01 -11.36
CA ALA A 212 -7.09 0.13 -11.31
C ALA A 212 -7.48 1.32 -10.42
N GLY A 213 -8.58 1.96 -10.76
CA GLY A 213 -9.18 3.06 -10.02
C GLY A 213 -10.26 2.60 -9.02
N PRO A 214 -10.98 3.55 -8.41
CA PRO A 214 -12.12 3.27 -7.58
C PRO A 214 -13.12 2.33 -8.27
N GLY A 215 -13.69 1.39 -7.50
CA GLY A 215 -14.54 0.33 -8.04
C GLY A 215 -13.79 -0.75 -8.84
N GLY A 216 -12.46 -0.74 -8.85
CA GLY A 216 -11.64 -1.71 -9.58
C GLY A 216 -11.59 -1.48 -11.10
N ILE A 217 -11.98 -0.31 -11.57
CA ILE A 217 -12.02 0.04 -13.00
C ILE A 217 -10.58 0.18 -13.51
N PRO A 218 -10.14 -0.60 -14.51
CA PRO A 218 -8.80 -0.48 -15.08
C PRO A 218 -8.55 0.92 -15.64
N ALA A 219 -7.31 1.41 -15.49
CA ALA A 219 -6.92 2.67 -16.12
C ALA A 219 -6.91 2.55 -17.66
N GLU A 220 -7.31 3.61 -18.34
CA GLU A 220 -7.21 3.69 -19.81
C GLU A 220 -5.74 3.70 -20.27
N PRO A 221 -5.46 3.25 -21.50
CA PRO A 221 -4.12 3.36 -22.09
C PRO A 221 -3.59 4.80 -22.00
N GLY A 222 -2.32 4.95 -21.58
CA GLY A 222 -1.71 6.26 -21.40
C GLY A 222 -2.06 6.97 -20.09
N THR A 223 -2.79 6.30 -19.19
CA THR A 223 -3.14 6.84 -17.87
C THR A 223 -2.69 5.95 -16.73
N ALA A 224 -2.67 6.51 -15.51
CA ALA A 224 -2.41 5.78 -14.28
C ALA A 224 -3.23 6.36 -13.13
N TRP A 225 -3.55 5.51 -12.17
CA TRP A 225 -4.15 5.93 -10.92
C TRP A 225 -3.08 6.23 -9.87
N LEU A 226 -3.24 7.35 -9.20
CA LEU A 226 -2.54 7.71 -7.97
C LEU A 226 -3.53 7.64 -6.81
N TYR A 227 -3.03 7.26 -5.64
CA TYR A 227 -3.83 7.24 -4.42
C TYR A 227 -3.11 7.95 -3.28
N VAL A 228 -3.86 8.45 -2.33
CA VAL A 228 -3.35 8.92 -1.05
C VAL A 228 -4.16 8.30 0.08
N THR A 229 -3.45 7.96 1.16
CA THR A 229 -4.04 7.44 2.40
C THR A 229 -3.47 8.18 3.60
N GLY A 230 -4.07 8.02 4.76
CA GLY A 230 -3.41 8.30 6.03
C GLY A 230 -2.12 7.47 6.22
N PRO A 231 -1.54 7.47 7.42
CA PRO A 231 -0.37 6.66 7.73
C PRO A 231 -0.69 5.16 7.60
N LEU A 232 0.35 4.37 7.30
CA LEU A 232 0.25 2.93 7.11
C LEU A 232 0.86 2.17 8.28
N VAL A 233 0.16 1.13 8.74
CA VAL A 233 0.69 0.10 9.63
C VAL A 233 0.51 -1.26 8.96
N ILE A 234 1.59 -2.03 8.88
CA ILE A 234 1.59 -3.37 8.26
C ILE A 234 1.96 -4.39 9.33
N ARG A 235 1.03 -5.28 9.65
CA ARG A 235 1.25 -6.42 10.53
C ARG A 235 1.51 -7.66 9.70
N ARG A 236 2.60 -8.37 10.01
CA ARG A 236 3.02 -9.57 9.28
C ARG A 236 3.17 -10.74 10.23
N GLY A 237 2.58 -11.87 9.85
CA GLY A 237 2.80 -13.16 10.51
C GLY A 237 4.15 -13.78 10.15
N PRO A 238 4.50 -14.89 10.80
CA PRO A 238 5.65 -15.70 10.40
C PRO A 238 5.45 -16.29 9.00
N VAL A 239 6.56 -16.78 8.42
CA VAL A 239 6.48 -17.57 7.19
C VAL A 239 6.11 -19.01 7.56
N ASP A 240 5.01 -19.49 7.03
CA ASP A 240 4.61 -20.88 7.08
C ASP A 240 4.99 -21.60 5.80
N VAL A 241 5.44 -22.85 5.93
CA VAL A 241 5.81 -23.68 4.77
C VAL A 241 4.98 -24.96 4.76
N ILE A 242 4.25 -25.16 3.68
CA ILE A 242 3.29 -26.26 3.50
C ILE A 242 3.70 -27.12 2.30
N PRO A 243 3.80 -28.43 2.49
CA PRO A 243 3.77 -29.17 3.76
C PRO A 243 5.04 -28.94 4.58
N ASP A 244 4.96 -29.19 5.88
CA ASP A 244 6.08 -29.05 6.84
C ASP A 244 7.14 -30.14 6.71
N ARG A 245 6.85 -31.21 5.96
CA ARG A 245 7.68 -32.41 5.82
C ARG A 245 7.68 -32.97 4.39
N PRO A 246 8.73 -33.75 4.02
CA PRO A 246 8.95 -34.19 2.64
C PRO A 246 7.84 -35.09 2.04
N GLY A 247 7.31 -36.02 2.81
CA GLY A 247 6.38 -37.03 2.30
C GLY A 247 5.14 -36.46 1.62
N PRO A 248 4.36 -35.57 2.31
CA PRO A 248 3.17 -34.99 1.72
C PRO A 248 3.43 -34.03 0.56
N SER A 249 4.69 -33.61 0.35
CA SER A 249 5.03 -32.69 -0.75
C SER A 249 5.02 -33.33 -2.12
N VAL A 250 5.02 -34.69 -2.22
CA VAL A 250 5.11 -35.39 -3.49
C VAL A 250 3.73 -35.87 -3.95
N ASN A 251 3.34 -35.45 -5.14
CA ASN A 251 2.20 -35.99 -5.83
C ASN A 251 2.63 -37.30 -6.53
N ILE A 252 2.17 -38.45 -6.01
CA ILE A 252 2.56 -39.76 -6.49
C ILE A 252 2.03 -40.08 -7.89
N ARG A 253 1.12 -39.30 -8.45
CA ARG A 253 0.56 -39.54 -9.78
C ARG A 253 1.48 -39.06 -10.90
N ASN A 254 2.22 -37.98 -10.66
CA ASN A 254 3.10 -37.37 -11.67
C ASN A 254 4.56 -37.20 -11.18
N ASN A 255 4.88 -37.66 -9.96
CA ASN A 255 6.17 -37.46 -9.29
C ASN A 255 6.63 -36.01 -9.17
N ASP A 256 5.69 -35.06 -9.13
CA ASP A 256 6.01 -33.69 -8.87
C ASP A 256 5.97 -33.40 -7.36
N ARG A 257 6.88 -32.56 -6.93
CA ARG A 257 6.95 -32.00 -5.58
C ARG A 257 6.40 -30.58 -5.58
N GLN A 258 5.48 -30.34 -4.68
CA GLN A 258 4.88 -29.01 -4.46
C GLN A 258 5.18 -28.55 -3.04
N VAL A 259 5.71 -27.32 -2.91
CA VAL A 259 5.97 -26.66 -1.63
C VAL A 259 5.48 -25.24 -1.74
N LEU A 260 4.69 -24.83 -0.75
CA LEU A 260 4.14 -23.49 -0.61
C LEU A 260 4.83 -22.78 0.56
N ALA A 261 5.29 -21.55 0.36
CA ALA A 261 5.65 -20.64 1.45
C ALA A 261 4.61 -19.52 1.48
N GLU A 262 4.03 -19.24 2.63
CA GLU A 262 3.01 -18.23 2.78
C GLU A 262 3.17 -17.41 4.05
N LYS A 263 2.51 -16.25 4.09
CA LYS A 263 2.50 -15.34 5.22
C LYS A 263 1.18 -14.56 5.25
N THR A 264 0.57 -14.47 6.42
CA THR A 264 -0.60 -13.62 6.62
C THR A 264 -0.16 -12.19 6.89
N VAL A 265 -0.88 -11.24 6.29
CA VAL A 265 -0.60 -9.80 6.36
C VAL A 265 -1.90 -9.03 6.62
N VAL A 266 -1.82 -8.00 7.46
CA VAL A 266 -2.88 -7.01 7.66
C VAL A 266 -2.30 -5.64 7.37
N VAL A 267 -2.91 -4.88 6.44
CA VAL A 267 -2.50 -3.51 6.12
C VAL A 267 -3.58 -2.55 6.57
N ALA A 268 -3.25 -1.72 7.55
CA ALA A 268 -4.13 -0.75 8.16
C ALA A 268 -3.75 0.68 7.74
N THR A 269 -4.75 1.51 7.50
CA THR A 269 -4.62 2.96 7.28
C THR A 269 -5.85 3.64 7.87
N THR A 270 -5.76 4.92 8.20
CA THR A 270 -6.84 5.64 8.86
C THR A 270 -7.38 6.79 8.01
N CYS A 271 -8.62 7.17 8.28
CA CYS A 271 -9.39 8.26 7.69
C CYS A 271 -9.72 8.02 6.21
N THR A 272 -9.21 8.87 5.34
CA THR A 272 -9.65 8.94 3.95
C THR A 272 -8.71 8.21 3.01
N VAL A 273 -9.29 7.63 1.96
CA VAL A 273 -8.57 7.17 0.78
C VAL A 273 -9.06 8.00 -0.41
N CYS A 274 -8.17 8.72 -1.08
CA CYS A 274 -8.51 9.49 -2.27
C CYS A 274 -7.72 8.95 -3.46
N ALA A 275 -8.32 9.04 -4.65
CA ALA A 275 -7.74 8.61 -5.91
C ALA A 275 -7.89 9.69 -6.97
N VAL A 276 -6.95 9.73 -7.91
CA VAL A 276 -7.03 10.57 -9.09
C VAL A 276 -6.36 9.89 -10.28
N GLN A 277 -6.93 10.04 -11.44
CA GLN A 277 -6.33 9.56 -12.69
C GLN A 277 -5.39 10.60 -13.26
N ILE A 278 -4.19 10.18 -13.66
CA ILE A 278 -3.18 11.04 -14.29
C ILE A 278 -2.80 10.54 -15.68
N ARG A 279 -2.31 11.45 -16.54
CA ARG A 279 -1.67 11.11 -17.81
C ARG A 279 -0.23 10.67 -17.59
N VAL A 280 0.19 9.56 -18.21
CA VAL A 280 1.57 9.05 -18.15
C VAL A 280 2.32 9.18 -19.47
N CYS A 281 1.60 9.51 -20.54
CA CYS A 281 2.16 9.85 -21.86
C CYS A 281 1.76 11.29 -22.19
N GLU A 282 2.74 12.16 -22.34
CA GLU A 282 2.61 13.48 -22.93
C GLU A 282 3.37 13.52 -24.26
#